data_1de72d23a7b0ab908cf0142e9b99b56d
#
_entry.id   1de72d23a7b0ab908cf0142e9b99b56d
#
_cell.length_a   1.000
_cell.length_b   1.000
_cell.length_c   1.000
_cell.angle_alpha   90.00
_cell.angle_beta   90.00
_cell.angle_gamma   90.00
#
_symmetry.space_group_name_H-M   'P 1'
#
loop_
_entity.id
_entity.type
_entity.pdbx_description
1 polymer ?
#
loop_
_entity_poly.entity_id
_entity_poly.type
_entity_poly.pdbx_seq_one_letter_code
_entity_poly.pdbx_strand_id
1 'polypeptide(L)'
;MKQLQIVNTNTVEWQDVDMPTPGLGEVLLKIDAVTTCPHWDMHMMSGEPMFPGARVDYPLTPGQPGHEIVGDVVEVGPGVDDLHVGARVAAWRDRGNDVRLGGYAQYVPFAADSLLQVSTDLAPQSIASLELAMCVQVTFDRLRGYDLLEGKRLAVSGMGPAGLIAVQLARAWGADSIIAVDPVEERRELALQLGANTAVEPKDGAFAEAAGGPVDASVDCAGAKASVEFLMEHTRGAVALFGVLRDDVPYGWQQWRSKVDILGYGTHNRDAAERALALIEDGHLDLSTVVTHELPLSDYAEGVELLRTRQALKVCFLPHD
;
A
#
# COMPACT_ATOMS: atom_id res chain seq x y z
N MET A 1 2.56 -6.96 27.76
CA MET A 1 2.74 -6.06 26.61
C MET A 1 1.48 -5.25 26.36
N LYS A 2 1.60 -4.14 25.64
CA LYS A 2 0.45 -3.31 25.23
C LYS A 2 0.02 -3.64 23.80
N GLN A 3 -1.29 -3.63 23.58
CA GLN A 3 -1.92 -3.75 22.27
C GLN A 3 -3.12 -2.80 22.15
N LEU A 4 -3.44 -2.39 20.93
CA LEU A 4 -4.60 -1.58 20.61
C LEU A 4 -5.74 -2.47 20.13
N GLN A 5 -6.98 -2.16 20.50
CA GLN A 5 -8.16 -2.79 19.92
C GLN A 5 -9.20 -1.74 19.52
N ILE A 6 -9.70 -1.81 18.29
CA ILE A 6 -10.86 -1.04 17.86
C ILE A 6 -12.10 -1.79 18.37
N VAL A 7 -12.74 -1.24 19.40
CA VAL A 7 -13.85 -1.92 20.10
C VAL A 7 -15.22 -1.49 19.61
N ASN A 8 -15.31 -0.35 18.94
CA ASN A 8 -16.53 0.16 18.31
C ASN A 8 -16.16 1.29 17.32
N THR A 9 -17.15 1.79 16.59
CA THR A 9 -17.00 2.97 15.72
C THR A 9 -16.31 4.10 16.44
N ASN A 10 -15.20 4.59 15.88
CA ASN A 10 -14.35 5.66 16.43
C ASN A 10 -13.92 5.44 17.90
N THR A 11 -13.85 4.19 18.35
CA THR A 11 -13.50 3.86 19.72
C THR A 11 -12.39 2.83 19.76
N VAL A 12 -11.26 3.21 20.34
CA VAL A 12 -10.11 2.34 20.56
C VAL A 12 -9.84 2.16 22.04
N GLU A 13 -9.37 0.99 22.42
CA GLU A 13 -8.95 0.67 23.78
C GLU A 13 -7.51 0.18 23.78
N TRP A 14 -6.79 0.56 24.82
CA TRP A 14 -5.48 0.02 25.16
C TRP A 14 -5.64 -1.12 26.14
N GLN A 15 -4.99 -2.23 25.84
CA GLN A 15 -5.03 -3.43 26.66
C GLN A 15 -3.61 -3.79 27.13
N ASP A 16 -3.47 -4.04 28.44
CA ASP A 16 -2.30 -4.67 29.00
C ASP A 16 -2.57 -6.17 29.06
N VAL A 17 -1.79 -6.95 28.30
CA VAL A 17 -1.97 -8.40 28.15
C VAL A 17 -0.64 -9.14 28.35
N ASP A 18 -0.73 -10.43 28.64
CA ASP A 18 0.44 -11.29 28.70
C ASP A 18 1.15 -11.34 27.34
N MET A 19 2.45 -11.64 27.37
CA MET A 19 3.24 -11.83 26.16
C MET A 19 2.71 -13.06 25.41
N PRO A 20 2.33 -12.91 24.13
CA PRO A 20 1.91 -14.06 23.34
C PRO A 20 3.11 -14.96 22.99
N THR A 21 2.83 -16.23 22.75
CA THR A 21 3.83 -17.19 22.24
C THR A 21 3.54 -17.55 20.79
N PRO A 22 4.58 -17.71 19.95
CA PRO A 22 4.39 -18.12 18.57
C PRO A 22 3.93 -19.58 18.48
N GLY A 23 2.96 -19.83 17.59
CA GLY A 23 2.45 -21.16 17.27
C GLY A 23 3.28 -21.86 16.18
N LEU A 24 2.72 -22.95 15.64
CA LEU A 24 3.34 -23.68 14.53
C LEU A 24 3.43 -22.80 13.29
N GLY A 25 4.64 -22.64 12.73
CA GLY A 25 4.90 -21.80 11.56
C GLY A 25 4.90 -20.30 11.83
N GLU A 26 4.87 -19.88 13.10
CA GLU A 26 4.91 -18.47 13.50
C GLU A 26 6.24 -18.09 14.16
N VAL A 27 6.56 -16.83 14.12
CA VAL A 27 7.59 -16.19 14.94
C VAL A 27 6.94 -15.11 15.81
N LEU A 28 7.52 -14.80 16.96
CA LEU A 28 7.14 -13.63 17.75
C LEU A 28 8.00 -12.45 17.31
N LEU A 29 7.36 -11.40 16.87
CA LEU A 29 8.01 -10.14 16.48
C LEU A 29 7.90 -9.11 17.60
N LYS A 30 8.98 -8.42 17.88
CA LYS A 30 8.97 -7.11 18.53
C LYS A 30 8.79 -6.08 17.41
N ILE A 31 7.69 -5.36 17.40
CA ILE A 31 7.38 -4.40 16.34
C ILE A 31 8.18 -3.13 16.55
N ASP A 32 9.01 -2.75 15.58
CA ASP A 32 9.73 -1.49 15.59
C ASP A 32 8.88 -0.35 15.02
N ALA A 33 8.17 -0.61 13.93
CA ALA A 33 7.26 0.33 13.31
C ALA A 33 6.07 -0.38 12.62
N VAL A 34 4.93 0.26 12.63
CA VAL A 34 3.74 -0.14 11.88
C VAL A 34 3.14 1.07 11.17
N THR A 35 2.95 0.98 9.86
CA THR A 35 2.36 2.09 9.10
C THR A 35 0.88 1.85 8.84
N THR A 36 0.14 2.95 8.73
CA THR A 36 -1.27 2.89 8.36
C THR A 36 -1.45 2.40 6.93
N CYS A 37 -2.49 1.61 6.69
CA CYS A 37 -3.11 1.47 5.39
C CYS A 37 -4.33 2.41 5.35
N PRO A 38 -4.22 3.64 4.78
CA PRO A 38 -5.17 4.72 5.05
C PRO A 38 -6.64 4.35 4.89
N HIS A 39 -6.97 3.61 3.82
CA HIS A 39 -8.35 3.17 3.61
C HIS A 39 -8.79 2.16 4.66
N TRP A 40 -7.96 1.14 4.97
CA TRP A 40 -8.32 0.15 5.99
C TRP A 40 -8.50 0.81 7.35
N ASP A 41 -7.58 1.66 7.78
CA ASP A 41 -7.66 2.33 9.08
C ASP A 41 -8.91 3.21 9.20
N MET A 42 -9.17 4.06 8.19
CA MET A 42 -10.36 4.91 8.18
C MET A 42 -11.66 4.08 8.15
N HIS A 43 -11.71 3.01 7.38
CA HIS A 43 -12.90 2.14 7.28
C HIS A 43 -13.15 1.34 8.56
N MET A 44 -12.09 0.76 9.14
CA MET A 44 -12.21 0.03 10.40
C MET A 44 -12.62 0.95 11.56
N MET A 45 -12.17 2.21 11.56
CA MET A 45 -12.59 3.19 12.56
C MET A 45 -14.01 3.71 12.34
N SER A 46 -14.42 3.95 11.11
CA SER A 46 -15.77 4.49 10.81
C SER A 46 -16.89 3.46 10.89
N GLY A 47 -16.58 2.17 10.80
CA GLY A 47 -17.58 1.10 10.67
C GLY A 47 -18.10 0.92 9.24
N GLU A 48 -17.61 1.67 8.30
CA GLU A 48 -17.91 1.49 6.88
C GLU A 48 -17.05 0.35 6.31
N PRO A 49 -17.63 -0.67 5.65
CA PRO A 49 -16.82 -1.75 5.12
C PRO A 49 -15.94 -1.28 3.96
N MET A 50 -14.70 -1.79 3.91
CA MET A 50 -13.75 -1.53 2.82
C MET A 50 -14.27 -2.00 1.47
N PHE A 51 -14.92 -3.15 1.41
CA PHE A 51 -15.44 -3.76 0.19
C PHE A 51 -16.97 -3.77 0.16
N PRO A 52 -17.61 -3.56 -1.00
CA PRO A 52 -19.06 -3.67 -1.14
C PRO A 52 -19.58 -5.02 -0.65
N GLY A 53 -20.61 -5.00 0.18
CA GLY A 53 -21.23 -6.22 0.72
C GLY A 53 -20.53 -6.84 1.93
N ALA A 54 -19.36 -6.35 2.32
CA ALA A 54 -18.69 -6.73 3.56
C ALA A 54 -19.36 -6.07 4.79
N ARG A 55 -18.94 -6.48 5.98
CA ARG A 55 -19.35 -5.89 7.27
C ARG A 55 -18.13 -5.64 8.13
N VAL A 56 -18.25 -4.68 9.02
CA VAL A 56 -17.29 -4.46 10.10
C VAL A 56 -17.98 -4.86 11.40
N ASP A 57 -17.51 -5.95 12.00
CA ASP A 57 -18.06 -6.48 13.24
C ASP A 57 -17.11 -6.16 14.39
N TYR A 58 -17.58 -5.43 15.40
CA TYR A 58 -16.82 -5.05 16.57
C TYR A 58 -17.06 -6.00 17.75
N PRO A 59 -16.06 -6.14 18.66
CA PRO A 59 -14.70 -5.59 18.58
C PRO A 59 -13.89 -6.29 17.49
N LEU A 60 -12.99 -5.57 16.83
CA LEU A 60 -12.04 -6.19 15.91
C LEU A 60 -11.05 -7.08 16.65
N THR A 61 -10.39 -7.99 15.95
CA THR A 61 -9.22 -8.69 16.48
C THR A 61 -8.20 -7.66 16.98
N PRO A 62 -7.65 -7.80 18.21
CA PRO A 62 -6.67 -6.86 18.72
C PRO A 62 -5.50 -6.65 17.75
N GLY A 63 -5.03 -5.41 17.63
CA GLY A 63 -3.96 -5.03 16.73
C GLY A 63 -4.35 -4.86 15.25
N GLN A 64 -5.56 -5.24 14.84
CA GLN A 64 -6.03 -4.96 13.47
C GLN A 64 -6.46 -3.49 13.29
N PRO A 65 -6.29 -2.95 12.03
CA PRO A 65 -5.83 -3.58 10.79
C PRO A 65 -4.29 -3.61 10.59
N GLY A 66 -3.46 -3.29 11.57
CA GLY A 66 -2.02 -3.20 11.47
C GLY A 66 -1.36 -4.40 10.75
N HIS A 67 -1.15 -4.28 9.45
CA HIS A 67 -0.56 -5.32 8.60
C HIS A 67 0.72 -4.86 7.86
N GLU A 68 1.02 -3.58 7.86
CA GLU A 68 2.24 -3.02 7.29
C GLU A 68 3.27 -2.84 8.41
N ILE A 69 4.03 -3.88 8.72
CA ILE A 69 4.90 -3.95 9.90
C ILE A 69 6.35 -4.27 9.55
N VAL A 70 7.23 -3.77 10.39
CA VAL A 70 8.64 -4.17 10.47
C VAL A 70 9.01 -4.37 11.93
N GLY A 71 9.86 -5.35 12.20
CA GLY A 71 10.32 -5.64 13.56
C GLY A 71 11.39 -6.72 13.60
N ASP A 72 11.82 -7.03 14.81
CA ASP A 72 12.84 -8.04 15.05
C ASP A 72 12.20 -9.33 15.59
N VAL A 73 12.66 -10.47 15.09
CA VAL A 73 12.26 -11.79 15.61
C VAL A 73 12.85 -11.97 17.01
N VAL A 74 12.00 -12.17 18.01
CA VAL A 74 12.42 -12.39 19.42
C VAL A 74 12.20 -13.82 19.90
N GLU A 75 11.33 -14.58 19.22
CA GLU A 75 11.10 -16.01 19.49
C GLU A 75 10.68 -16.70 18.20
N VAL A 76 11.12 -17.96 18.02
CA VAL A 76 10.79 -18.78 16.84
C VAL A 76 9.92 -19.95 17.28
N GLY A 77 8.76 -20.07 16.69
CA GLY A 77 7.83 -21.16 16.92
C GLY A 77 8.22 -22.46 16.20
N PRO A 78 7.56 -23.58 16.53
CA PRO A 78 7.84 -24.86 15.89
C PRO A 78 7.60 -24.80 14.36
N GLY A 79 8.46 -25.47 13.58
CA GLY A 79 8.32 -25.61 12.12
C GLY A 79 8.75 -24.38 11.32
N VAL A 80 9.50 -23.47 11.91
CA VAL A 80 10.15 -22.35 11.22
C VAL A 80 11.64 -22.62 11.15
N ASP A 81 12.18 -22.78 9.95
CA ASP A 81 13.59 -23.14 9.72
C ASP A 81 14.40 -22.00 9.04
N ASP A 82 13.74 -21.04 8.44
CA ASP A 82 14.33 -19.98 7.60
C ASP A 82 14.45 -18.62 8.31
N LEU A 83 13.92 -18.48 9.53
CA LEU A 83 14.07 -17.29 10.36
C LEU A 83 14.72 -17.63 11.71
N HIS A 84 15.46 -16.69 12.29
CA HIS A 84 16.14 -16.86 13.58
C HIS A 84 15.94 -15.64 14.48
N VAL A 85 16.12 -15.82 15.78
CA VAL A 85 16.07 -14.72 16.75
C VAL A 85 17.13 -13.67 16.40
N GLY A 86 16.71 -12.41 16.37
CA GLY A 86 17.51 -11.25 15.97
C GLY A 86 17.43 -10.93 14.47
N ALA A 87 16.75 -11.75 13.66
CA ALA A 87 16.49 -11.38 12.27
C ALA A 87 15.51 -10.20 12.20
N ARG A 88 15.83 -9.14 11.44
CA ARG A 88 14.89 -8.07 11.10
C ARG A 88 14.04 -8.53 9.93
N VAL A 89 12.73 -8.34 10.05
CA VAL A 89 11.76 -8.78 9.04
C VAL A 89 10.67 -7.73 8.80
N ALA A 90 10.12 -7.71 7.58
CA ALA A 90 8.94 -6.92 7.23
C ALA A 90 7.84 -7.84 6.69
N ALA A 91 6.59 -7.52 6.98
CA ALA A 91 5.46 -8.23 6.41
C ALA A 91 5.27 -7.83 4.94
N TRP A 92 5.05 -8.85 4.08
CA TRP A 92 4.79 -8.64 2.67
C TRP A 92 3.34 -8.94 2.29
N ARG A 93 2.55 -9.51 3.18
CA ARG A 93 1.11 -9.72 2.96
C ARG A 93 0.31 -9.62 4.24
N ASP A 94 -0.93 -9.18 4.10
CA ASP A 94 -1.97 -9.33 5.11
C ASP A 94 -2.57 -10.75 5.06
N ARG A 95 -2.92 -11.30 6.22
CA ARG A 95 -3.67 -12.57 6.36
C ARG A 95 -5.14 -12.35 6.74
N GLY A 96 -5.59 -11.10 6.79
CA GLY A 96 -6.97 -10.75 7.10
C GLY A 96 -7.43 -11.34 8.43
N ASN A 97 -8.52 -12.10 8.41
CA ASN A 97 -9.11 -12.70 9.62
C ASN A 97 -8.36 -13.92 10.16
N ASP A 98 -7.34 -14.42 9.45
CA ASP A 98 -6.55 -15.57 9.90
C ASP A 98 -5.48 -15.20 10.95
N VAL A 99 -5.35 -13.92 11.29
CA VAL A 99 -4.44 -13.45 12.34
C VAL A 99 -5.08 -13.50 13.71
N ARG A 100 -4.31 -13.93 14.72
CA ARG A 100 -4.73 -13.90 16.12
C ARG A 100 -4.53 -12.53 16.75
N LEU A 101 -3.62 -11.73 16.20
CA LEU A 101 -3.25 -10.40 16.65
C LEU A 101 -2.67 -9.62 15.46
N GLY A 102 -3.09 -8.39 15.24
CA GLY A 102 -2.50 -7.48 14.25
C GLY A 102 -1.32 -6.69 14.81
N GLY A 103 -0.63 -5.95 13.94
CA GLY A 103 0.61 -5.24 14.26
C GLY A 103 0.45 -3.96 15.09
N TYR A 104 -0.76 -3.49 15.38
CA TYR A 104 -0.94 -2.38 16.33
C TYR A 104 -0.79 -2.89 17.77
N ALA A 105 0.40 -3.41 18.05
CA ALA A 105 0.81 -3.98 19.32
C ALA A 105 2.32 -3.87 19.48
N GLN A 106 2.83 -4.01 20.70
CA GLN A 106 4.28 -4.04 20.94
C GLN A 106 4.93 -5.33 20.42
N TYR A 107 4.21 -6.44 20.51
CA TYR A 107 4.66 -7.76 20.02
C TYR A 107 3.51 -8.47 19.32
N VAL A 108 3.82 -9.20 18.26
CA VAL A 108 2.83 -9.95 17.49
C VAL A 108 3.37 -11.33 17.08
N PRO A 109 2.62 -12.43 17.30
CA PRO A 109 2.92 -13.70 16.67
C PRO A 109 2.49 -13.63 15.20
N PHE A 110 3.44 -13.80 14.29
CA PHE A 110 3.21 -13.63 12.86
C PHE A 110 3.69 -14.85 12.07
N ALA A 111 2.96 -15.22 11.03
CA ALA A 111 3.33 -16.36 10.20
C ALA A 111 4.64 -16.08 9.44
N ALA A 112 5.62 -16.96 9.59
CA ALA A 112 6.94 -16.82 8.98
C ALA A 112 6.88 -16.70 7.45
N ASP A 113 5.98 -17.42 6.79
CA ASP A 113 5.78 -17.38 5.33
C ASP A 113 5.23 -16.04 4.79
N SER A 114 4.77 -15.17 5.68
CA SER A 114 4.27 -13.82 5.36
C SER A 114 5.32 -12.72 5.60
N LEU A 115 6.54 -13.12 5.95
CA LEU A 115 7.65 -12.23 6.26
C LEU A 115 8.78 -12.38 5.24
N LEU A 116 9.48 -11.26 4.99
CA LEU A 116 10.77 -11.24 4.33
C LEU A 116 11.81 -10.69 5.29
N GLN A 117 12.99 -11.32 5.31
CA GLN A 117 14.14 -10.75 6.02
C GLN A 117 14.62 -9.52 5.27
N VAL A 118 14.90 -8.44 6.00
CA VAL A 118 15.30 -7.14 5.44
C VAL A 118 16.61 -6.67 6.07
N SER A 119 17.31 -5.76 5.38
CA SER A 119 18.55 -5.18 5.91
C SER A 119 18.29 -4.40 7.20
N THR A 120 19.17 -4.57 8.19
CA THR A 120 19.17 -3.80 9.43
C THR A 120 19.63 -2.36 9.24
N ASP A 121 20.22 -2.04 8.08
CA ASP A 121 20.70 -0.68 7.76
C ASP A 121 19.55 0.23 7.30
N LEU A 122 18.38 -0.34 6.94
CA LEU A 122 17.20 0.42 6.58
C LEU A 122 16.48 0.92 7.84
N ALA A 123 16.09 2.20 7.82
CA ALA A 123 15.24 2.74 8.87
C ALA A 123 13.86 2.05 8.86
N PRO A 124 13.24 1.76 10.02
CA PRO A 124 11.97 1.05 10.08
C PRO A 124 10.87 1.65 9.20
N GLN A 125 10.73 2.97 9.18
CA GLN A 125 9.73 3.69 8.40
C GLN A 125 9.95 3.61 6.90
N SER A 126 11.18 3.31 6.43
CA SER A 126 11.48 3.15 5.01
C SER A 126 11.16 1.75 4.46
N ILE A 127 10.75 0.81 5.32
CA ILE A 127 10.46 -0.57 4.93
C ILE A 127 9.12 -1.09 5.45
N ALA A 128 8.52 -0.47 6.48
CA ALA A 128 7.28 -0.94 7.10
C ALA A 128 6.13 -1.13 6.08
N SER A 129 6.06 -0.28 5.05
CA SER A 129 5.05 -0.36 3.97
C SER A 129 5.41 -1.34 2.84
N LEU A 130 6.26 -2.36 3.07
CA LEU A 130 6.62 -3.36 2.07
C LEU A 130 5.39 -4.10 1.52
N GLU A 131 4.38 -4.33 2.34
CA GLU A 131 3.12 -4.96 1.89
C GLU A 131 2.44 -4.12 0.82
N LEU A 132 2.30 -2.80 1.01
CA LEU A 132 1.74 -1.91 0.00
C LEU A 132 2.61 -1.86 -1.26
N ALA A 133 3.93 -1.83 -1.12
CA ALA A 133 4.85 -1.86 -2.26
C ALA A 133 4.69 -3.15 -3.08
N MET A 134 4.55 -4.30 -2.43
CA MET A 134 4.24 -5.57 -3.06
C MET A 134 2.91 -5.51 -3.82
N CYS A 135 1.88 -4.96 -3.19
CA CYS A 135 0.56 -4.82 -3.83
C CYS A 135 0.62 -3.99 -5.11
N VAL A 136 1.34 -2.88 -5.10
CA VAL A 136 1.54 -2.05 -6.31
C VAL A 136 2.42 -2.78 -7.33
N GLN A 137 3.49 -3.48 -6.90
CA GLN A 137 4.37 -4.26 -7.77
C GLN A 137 3.61 -5.34 -8.54
N VAL A 138 2.63 -6.02 -7.93
CA VAL A 138 1.75 -6.99 -8.62
C VAL A 138 1.07 -6.35 -9.84
N THR A 139 0.62 -5.11 -9.73
CA THR A 139 0.01 -4.38 -10.85
C THR A 139 1.03 -4.11 -11.96
N PHE A 140 2.25 -3.74 -11.59
CA PHE A 140 3.35 -3.54 -12.54
C PHE A 140 3.80 -4.84 -13.22
N ASP A 141 3.82 -5.96 -12.50
CA ASP A 141 4.11 -7.27 -13.10
C ASP A 141 3.10 -7.66 -14.18
N ARG A 142 1.83 -7.29 -13.99
CA ARG A 142 0.81 -7.48 -15.03
C ARG A 142 1.09 -6.64 -16.26
N LEU A 143 1.39 -5.35 -16.12
CA LEU A 143 1.75 -4.47 -17.23
C LEU A 143 2.99 -4.98 -17.97
N ARG A 144 4.00 -5.46 -17.25
CA ARG A 144 5.20 -6.08 -17.82
C ARG A 144 4.86 -7.32 -18.64
N GLY A 145 3.94 -8.14 -18.18
CA GLY A 145 3.45 -9.32 -18.89
C GLY A 145 2.80 -8.99 -20.25
N TYR A 146 2.36 -7.75 -20.45
CA TYR A 146 1.80 -7.23 -21.71
C TYR A 146 2.79 -6.35 -22.50
N ASP A 147 4.06 -6.28 -22.11
CA ASP A 147 5.06 -5.40 -22.70
C ASP A 147 4.65 -3.90 -22.67
N LEU A 148 4.10 -3.47 -21.55
CA LEU A 148 3.54 -2.13 -21.36
C LEU A 148 4.27 -1.31 -20.28
N LEU A 149 5.58 -1.53 -20.06
CA LEU A 149 6.37 -0.78 -19.07
C LEU A 149 7.63 -0.15 -19.68
N GLU A 150 8.63 -0.96 -20.02
CA GLU A 150 9.93 -0.47 -20.49
C GLU A 150 9.79 0.30 -21.80
N GLY A 151 10.32 1.53 -21.84
CA GLY A 151 10.23 2.41 -23.00
C GLY A 151 8.82 2.89 -23.33
N LYS A 152 7.84 2.72 -22.43
CA LYS A 152 6.44 3.13 -22.64
C LYS A 152 6.13 4.44 -21.91
N ARG A 153 5.09 5.11 -22.39
CA ARG A 153 4.52 6.28 -21.75
C ARG A 153 3.38 5.85 -20.82
N LEU A 154 3.53 6.16 -19.54
CA LEU A 154 2.56 5.75 -18.51
C LEU A 154 1.85 6.96 -17.91
N ALA A 155 0.57 6.79 -17.56
CA ALA A 155 -0.14 7.67 -16.66
C ALA A 155 -0.44 6.94 -15.34
N VAL A 156 -0.28 7.64 -14.23
CA VAL A 156 -0.67 7.16 -12.89
C VAL A 156 -1.67 8.13 -12.31
N SER A 157 -2.86 7.67 -11.96
CA SER A 157 -3.92 8.48 -11.37
C SER A 157 -4.12 8.19 -9.90
N GLY A 158 -4.21 9.27 -9.09
CA GLY A 158 -4.35 9.20 -7.64
C GLY A 158 -2.99 9.16 -6.93
N MET A 159 -2.47 10.34 -6.55
CA MET A 159 -1.18 10.50 -5.87
C MET A 159 -1.32 10.38 -4.34
N GLY A 160 -2.01 9.33 -3.89
CA GLY A 160 -1.91 8.81 -2.53
C GLY A 160 -0.66 7.92 -2.37
N PRO A 161 -0.48 7.24 -1.22
CA PRO A 161 0.69 6.39 -1.00
C PRO A 161 0.94 5.38 -2.14
N ALA A 162 -0.09 4.70 -2.61
CA ALA A 162 0.04 3.75 -3.72
C ALA A 162 0.46 4.40 -5.04
N GLY A 163 -0.11 5.56 -5.38
CA GLY A 163 0.26 6.26 -6.61
C GLY A 163 1.68 6.80 -6.60
N LEU A 164 2.15 7.29 -5.45
CA LEU A 164 3.52 7.75 -5.29
C LEU A 164 4.53 6.59 -5.36
N ILE A 165 4.18 5.42 -4.83
CA ILE A 165 4.93 4.17 -5.04
C ILE A 165 4.89 3.77 -6.53
N ALA A 166 3.72 3.86 -7.17
CA ALA A 166 3.58 3.53 -8.60
C ALA A 166 4.44 4.42 -9.50
N VAL A 167 4.58 5.71 -9.20
CA VAL A 167 5.48 6.63 -9.92
C VAL A 167 6.94 6.16 -9.81
N GLN A 168 7.40 5.81 -8.61
CA GLN A 168 8.76 5.31 -8.40
C GLN A 168 8.99 3.96 -9.11
N LEU A 169 8.02 3.03 -9.01
CA LEU A 169 8.09 1.75 -9.72
C LEU A 169 8.11 1.93 -11.24
N ALA A 170 7.29 2.83 -11.79
CA ALA A 170 7.32 3.14 -13.22
C ALA A 170 8.71 3.61 -13.67
N ARG A 171 9.36 4.44 -12.87
CA ARG A 171 10.72 4.90 -13.11
C ARG A 171 11.73 3.76 -13.05
N ALA A 172 11.68 2.96 -11.98
CA ALA A 172 12.57 1.83 -11.76
C ALA A 172 12.47 0.77 -12.87
N TRP A 173 11.27 0.55 -13.40
CA TRP A 173 11.02 -0.39 -14.49
C TRP A 173 11.19 0.21 -15.90
N GLY A 174 11.79 1.39 -16.03
CA GLY A 174 12.23 1.96 -17.30
C GLY A 174 11.13 2.54 -18.18
N ALA A 175 10.06 3.07 -17.59
CA ALA A 175 9.09 3.86 -18.34
C ALA A 175 9.78 5.08 -18.98
N ASP A 176 9.46 5.35 -20.26
CA ASP A 176 10.02 6.47 -21.02
C ASP A 176 9.51 7.82 -20.49
N SER A 177 8.21 7.88 -20.17
CA SER A 177 7.56 9.07 -19.61
C SER A 177 6.46 8.67 -18.63
N ILE A 178 6.39 9.39 -17.51
CA ILE A 178 5.43 9.17 -16.42
C ILE A 178 4.64 10.45 -16.21
N ILE A 179 3.32 10.37 -16.37
CA ILE A 179 2.38 11.46 -16.16
C ILE A 179 1.57 11.17 -14.90
N ALA A 180 1.79 11.95 -13.85
CA ALA A 180 1.00 11.86 -12.62
C ALA A 180 -0.29 12.66 -12.76
N VAL A 181 -1.41 12.09 -12.32
CA VAL A 181 -2.73 12.72 -12.40
C VAL A 181 -3.35 12.77 -11.01
N ASP A 182 -3.55 13.95 -10.46
CA ASP A 182 -4.21 14.16 -9.16
C ASP A 182 -4.84 15.55 -9.09
N PRO A 183 -6.02 15.74 -8.48
CA PRO A 183 -6.62 17.06 -8.31
C PRO A 183 -5.86 17.95 -7.31
N VAL A 184 -5.10 17.37 -6.38
CA VAL A 184 -4.40 18.08 -5.31
C VAL A 184 -3.00 18.51 -5.76
N GLU A 185 -2.69 19.80 -5.68
CA GLU A 185 -1.44 20.37 -6.18
C GLU A 185 -0.21 19.84 -5.42
N GLU A 186 -0.26 19.81 -4.12
CA GLU A 186 0.85 19.35 -3.27
C GLU A 186 1.21 17.87 -3.55
N ARG A 187 0.21 17.06 -3.92
CA ARG A 187 0.45 15.66 -4.32
C ARG A 187 1.08 15.55 -5.70
N ARG A 188 0.70 16.44 -6.62
CA ARG A 188 1.35 16.53 -7.93
C ARG A 188 2.81 16.95 -7.83
N GLU A 189 3.11 17.94 -6.96
CA GLU A 189 4.48 18.36 -6.68
C GLU A 189 5.35 17.23 -6.11
N LEU A 190 4.80 16.46 -5.18
CA LEU A 190 5.49 15.29 -4.62
C LEU A 190 5.73 14.21 -5.69
N ALA A 191 4.78 13.96 -6.57
CA ALA A 191 4.96 13.03 -7.69
C ALA A 191 6.10 13.44 -8.63
N LEU A 192 6.25 14.75 -8.90
CA LEU A 192 7.38 15.27 -9.69
C LEU A 192 8.73 15.02 -8.99
N GLN A 193 8.79 15.23 -7.68
CA GLN A 193 9.99 14.96 -6.88
C GLN A 193 10.37 13.48 -6.90
N LEU A 194 9.37 12.58 -6.97
CA LEU A 194 9.55 11.12 -6.98
C LEU A 194 9.74 10.53 -8.38
N GLY A 195 9.85 11.36 -9.41
CA GLY A 195 10.27 10.91 -10.73
C GLY A 195 9.20 10.95 -11.83
N ALA A 196 8.01 11.51 -11.58
CA ALA A 196 7.10 11.83 -12.66
C ALA A 196 7.71 12.92 -13.59
N ASN A 197 7.55 12.76 -14.89
CA ASN A 197 8.03 13.74 -15.86
C ASN A 197 7.11 14.97 -15.92
N THR A 198 5.83 14.74 -15.68
CA THR A 198 4.80 15.78 -15.69
C THR A 198 3.71 15.40 -14.70
N ALA A 199 3.07 16.40 -14.10
CA ALA A 199 1.94 16.17 -13.19
C ALA A 199 0.80 17.16 -13.54
N VAL A 200 -0.42 16.65 -13.68
CA VAL A 200 -1.58 17.41 -14.15
C VAL A 200 -2.83 17.14 -13.34
N GLU A 201 -3.76 18.05 -13.39
CA GLU A 201 -5.13 17.81 -12.95
C GLU A 201 -5.84 16.82 -13.90
N PRO A 202 -6.87 16.08 -13.44
CA PRO A 202 -7.67 15.18 -14.28
C PRO A 202 -8.61 15.97 -15.19
N LYS A 203 -8.03 16.70 -16.14
CA LYS A 203 -8.70 17.51 -17.16
C LYS A 203 -8.14 17.18 -18.54
N ASP A 204 -9.00 16.88 -19.51
CA ASP A 204 -8.62 16.45 -20.86
C ASP A 204 -7.62 17.39 -21.54
N GLY A 205 -7.85 18.69 -21.47
CA GLY A 205 -6.94 19.67 -22.07
C GLY A 205 -5.55 19.65 -21.45
N ALA A 206 -5.44 19.63 -20.11
CA ALA A 206 -4.17 19.59 -19.39
C ALA A 206 -3.43 18.28 -19.66
N PHE A 207 -4.14 17.15 -19.67
CA PHE A 207 -3.55 15.87 -19.98
C PHE A 207 -3.06 15.77 -21.44
N ALA A 208 -3.88 16.20 -22.38
CA ALA A 208 -3.52 16.18 -23.80
C ALA A 208 -2.30 17.04 -24.11
N GLU A 209 -2.17 18.21 -23.48
CA GLU A 209 -0.99 19.08 -23.59
C GLU A 209 0.25 18.40 -23.02
N ALA A 210 0.16 17.82 -21.82
CA ALA A 210 1.26 17.15 -21.14
C ALA A 210 1.71 15.86 -21.84
N ALA A 211 0.75 15.04 -22.27
CA ALA A 211 1.01 13.74 -22.86
C ALA A 211 1.26 13.79 -24.38
N GLY A 212 0.85 14.84 -25.07
CA GLY A 212 0.92 14.91 -26.53
C GLY A 212 0.05 13.86 -27.24
N GLY A 213 -0.93 13.27 -26.55
CA GLY A 213 -1.84 12.23 -27.03
C GLY A 213 -2.00 11.07 -26.02
N PRO A 214 -2.73 10.00 -26.38
CA PRO A 214 -2.93 8.86 -25.50
C PRO A 214 -1.62 8.18 -25.11
N VAL A 215 -1.53 7.74 -23.84
CA VAL A 215 -0.39 6.97 -23.31
C VAL A 215 -0.50 5.48 -23.65
N ASP A 216 0.58 4.73 -23.44
CA ASP A 216 0.61 3.29 -23.77
C ASP A 216 -0.08 2.47 -22.68
N ALA A 217 0.10 2.84 -21.40
CA ALA A 217 -0.58 2.21 -20.28
C ALA A 217 -0.89 3.20 -19.19
N SER A 218 -1.82 2.84 -18.30
CA SER A 218 -2.16 3.62 -17.13
C SER A 218 -2.34 2.75 -15.90
N VAL A 219 -2.11 3.34 -14.72
CA VAL A 219 -2.38 2.71 -13.42
C VAL A 219 -3.36 3.58 -12.66
N ASP A 220 -4.50 3.03 -12.28
CA ASP A 220 -5.43 3.69 -11.38
C ASP A 220 -5.12 3.34 -9.92
N CYS A 221 -4.74 4.34 -9.14
CA CYS A 221 -4.54 4.23 -7.69
C CYS A 221 -5.61 5.02 -6.90
N ALA A 222 -6.57 5.64 -7.58
CA ALA A 222 -7.62 6.41 -6.96
C ALA A 222 -8.84 5.58 -6.56
N GLY A 223 -9.13 4.50 -7.29
CA GLY A 223 -10.32 3.67 -7.09
C GLY A 223 -11.65 4.39 -7.35
N ALA A 224 -11.62 5.51 -8.06
CA ALA A 224 -12.79 6.31 -8.36
C ALA A 224 -13.27 6.06 -9.81
N LYS A 225 -14.59 5.91 -9.99
CA LYS A 225 -15.19 5.76 -11.34
C LYS A 225 -14.67 6.79 -12.33
N ALA A 226 -14.70 8.07 -11.97
CA ALA A 226 -14.26 9.15 -12.85
C ALA A 226 -12.77 9.06 -13.22
N SER A 227 -11.92 8.53 -12.32
CA SER A 227 -10.50 8.29 -12.58
C SER A 227 -10.31 7.21 -13.65
N VAL A 228 -11.00 6.08 -13.51
CA VAL A 228 -10.91 4.97 -14.47
C VAL A 228 -11.47 5.34 -15.83
N GLU A 229 -12.63 6.04 -15.88
CA GLU A 229 -13.21 6.54 -17.11
C GLU A 229 -12.24 7.49 -17.84
N PHE A 230 -11.64 8.44 -17.10
CA PHE A 230 -10.62 9.34 -17.63
C PHE A 230 -9.41 8.59 -18.20
N LEU A 231 -8.87 7.62 -17.46
CA LEU A 231 -7.74 6.83 -17.95
C LEU A 231 -8.09 6.00 -19.19
N MET A 232 -9.30 5.41 -19.26
CA MET A 232 -9.73 4.67 -20.45
C MET A 232 -9.82 5.55 -21.72
N GLU A 233 -10.14 6.82 -21.57
CA GLU A 233 -10.20 7.77 -22.70
C GLU A 233 -8.80 8.17 -23.18
N HIS A 234 -7.83 8.19 -22.30
CA HIS A 234 -6.46 8.66 -22.55
C HIS A 234 -5.42 7.55 -22.70
N THR A 235 -5.81 6.27 -22.68
CA THR A 235 -4.92 5.11 -22.81
C THR A 235 -5.26 4.30 -24.06
N ARG A 236 -4.24 3.82 -24.76
CA ARG A 236 -4.44 2.98 -25.95
C ARG A 236 -4.14 1.49 -25.75
N GLY A 237 -3.37 1.10 -24.74
CA GLY A 237 -3.03 -0.28 -24.43
C GLY A 237 -3.86 -0.82 -23.27
N ALA A 238 -3.43 -0.64 -22.03
CA ALA A 238 -4.14 -1.14 -20.86
C ALA A 238 -4.24 -0.14 -19.73
N VAL A 239 -5.37 -0.17 -19.01
CA VAL A 239 -5.55 0.48 -17.71
C VAL A 239 -5.49 -0.61 -16.63
N ALA A 240 -4.48 -0.58 -15.78
CA ALA A 240 -4.34 -1.47 -14.66
C ALA A 240 -4.98 -0.86 -13.40
N LEU A 241 -5.88 -1.60 -12.79
CA LEU A 241 -6.66 -1.14 -11.63
C LEU A 241 -5.99 -1.63 -10.35
N PHE A 242 -5.44 -0.71 -9.58
CA PHE A 242 -4.97 -0.92 -8.21
C PHE A 242 -6.01 -0.45 -7.19
N GLY A 243 -6.59 0.73 -7.41
CA GLY A 243 -7.58 1.32 -6.51
C GLY A 243 -8.85 0.45 -6.41
N VAL A 244 -9.38 0.31 -5.19
CA VAL A 244 -10.62 -0.45 -4.96
C VAL A 244 -11.81 0.28 -5.56
N LEU A 245 -12.37 -0.27 -6.64
CA LEU A 245 -13.58 0.27 -7.26
C LEU A 245 -14.82 -0.10 -6.45
N ARG A 246 -15.64 0.92 -6.15
CA ARG A 246 -16.92 0.76 -5.44
C ARG A 246 -18.12 1.00 -6.35
N ASP A 247 -17.91 1.69 -7.46
CA ASP A 247 -18.94 2.02 -8.43
C ASP A 247 -18.72 1.24 -9.73
N ASP A 248 -19.79 0.98 -10.45
CA ASP A 248 -19.74 0.38 -11.78
C ASP A 248 -19.10 1.35 -12.77
N VAL A 249 -18.08 0.87 -13.47
CA VAL A 249 -17.43 1.60 -14.59
C VAL A 249 -17.93 1.01 -15.91
N PRO A 250 -18.57 1.79 -16.76
CA PRO A 250 -19.09 1.29 -18.02
C PRO A 250 -17.96 1.00 -19.02
N TYR A 251 -18.01 -0.17 -19.65
CA TYR A 251 -17.17 -0.53 -20.79
C TYR A 251 -18.10 -0.66 -22.02
N GLY A 252 -18.09 0.35 -22.86
CA GLY A 252 -19.01 0.47 -24.00
C GLY A 252 -18.34 0.50 -25.35
N TRP A 253 -19.08 0.99 -26.36
CA TRP A 253 -18.62 1.07 -27.74
C TRP A 253 -17.32 1.83 -27.93
N GLN A 254 -17.11 2.92 -27.20
CA GLN A 254 -15.89 3.74 -27.31
C GLN A 254 -14.66 2.96 -26.86
N GLN A 255 -14.71 2.31 -25.70
CA GLN A 255 -13.62 1.50 -25.14
C GLN A 255 -13.36 0.27 -26.02
N TRP A 256 -14.41 -0.40 -26.47
CA TRP A 256 -14.30 -1.50 -27.43
C TRP A 256 -13.58 -1.09 -28.72
N ARG A 257 -13.92 0.09 -29.26
CA ARG A 257 -13.30 0.62 -30.47
C ARG A 257 -11.86 1.07 -30.26
N SER A 258 -11.53 1.67 -29.13
CA SER A 258 -10.16 2.09 -28.79
C SER A 258 -9.24 0.92 -28.49
N LYS A 259 -9.81 -0.27 -28.23
CA LYS A 259 -9.10 -1.51 -27.86
C LYS A 259 -8.31 -1.40 -26.56
N VAL A 260 -8.75 -0.53 -25.63
CA VAL A 260 -8.14 -0.44 -24.31
C VAL A 260 -8.50 -1.68 -23.49
N ASP A 261 -7.52 -2.33 -22.93
CA ASP A 261 -7.70 -3.46 -22.01
C ASP A 261 -7.84 -2.96 -20.57
N ILE A 262 -8.62 -3.67 -19.77
CA ILE A 262 -8.72 -3.44 -18.33
C ILE A 262 -8.08 -4.61 -17.60
N LEU A 263 -7.03 -4.31 -16.82
CA LEU A 263 -6.33 -5.30 -16.01
C LEU A 263 -6.75 -5.09 -14.55
N GLY A 264 -7.62 -5.95 -14.04
CA GLY A 264 -7.98 -5.94 -12.62
C GLY A 264 -6.78 -6.23 -11.72
N TYR A 265 -6.93 -5.98 -10.42
CA TYR A 265 -5.90 -6.28 -9.43
C TYR A 265 -5.54 -7.78 -9.44
N GLY A 266 -4.25 -8.06 -9.28
CA GLY A 266 -3.73 -9.43 -9.25
C GLY A 266 -3.87 -10.07 -7.86
N THR A 267 -3.05 -11.08 -7.61
CA THR A 267 -2.99 -11.78 -6.33
C THR A 267 -1.68 -11.47 -5.63
N HIS A 268 -1.71 -11.21 -4.33
CA HIS A 268 -0.50 -11.09 -3.50
C HIS A 268 0.44 -12.28 -3.76
N ASN A 269 1.70 -12.02 -3.99
CA ASN A 269 2.69 -13.07 -4.19
C ASN A 269 4.07 -12.65 -3.71
N ARG A 270 4.82 -13.64 -3.23
CA ARG A 270 6.15 -13.45 -2.64
C ARG A 270 7.14 -12.87 -3.66
N ASP A 271 7.09 -13.32 -4.92
CA ASP A 271 8.03 -12.85 -5.95
C ASP A 271 7.88 -11.33 -6.20
N ALA A 272 6.66 -10.79 -6.13
CA ALA A 272 6.45 -9.35 -6.23
C ALA A 272 7.00 -8.61 -5.01
N ALA A 273 6.87 -9.19 -3.81
CA ALA A 273 7.45 -8.63 -2.59
C ALA A 273 8.98 -8.61 -2.64
N GLU A 274 9.60 -9.69 -3.09
CA GLU A 274 11.06 -9.78 -3.26
C GLU A 274 11.58 -8.78 -4.31
N ARG A 275 10.83 -8.56 -5.40
CA ARG A 275 11.19 -7.50 -6.38
C ARG A 275 11.06 -6.10 -5.80
N ALA A 276 9.99 -5.83 -5.03
CA ALA A 276 9.83 -4.53 -4.36
C ALA A 276 10.93 -4.31 -3.33
N LEU A 277 11.27 -5.34 -2.54
CA LEU A 277 12.36 -5.28 -1.56
C LEU A 277 13.71 -4.99 -2.23
N ALA A 278 14.02 -5.68 -3.32
CA ALA A 278 15.27 -5.43 -4.06
C ALA A 278 15.35 -3.97 -4.54
N LEU A 279 14.25 -3.39 -5.04
CA LEU A 279 14.22 -1.98 -5.45
C LEU A 279 14.40 -1.02 -4.26
N ILE A 280 13.94 -1.40 -3.06
CA ILE A 280 14.15 -0.60 -1.84
C ILE A 280 15.64 -0.67 -1.43
N GLU A 281 16.22 -1.87 -1.41
CA GLU A 281 17.61 -2.09 -1.03
C GLU A 281 18.59 -1.43 -2.01
N ASP A 282 18.25 -1.39 -3.29
CA ASP A 282 19.02 -0.71 -4.36
C ASP A 282 18.78 0.80 -4.40
N GLY A 283 17.88 1.36 -3.57
CA GLY A 283 17.57 2.79 -3.50
C GLY A 283 16.74 3.32 -4.68
N HIS A 284 16.07 2.44 -5.42
CA HIS A 284 15.17 2.80 -6.52
C HIS A 284 13.72 3.01 -6.07
N LEU A 285 13.36 2.52 -4.89
CA LEU A 285 12.07 2.72 -4.24
C LEU A 285 12.29 3.16 -2.79
N ASP A 286 11.80 4.34 -2.45
CA ASP A 286 11.88 4.90 -1.10
C ASP A 286 10.48 5.03 -0.50
N LEU A 287 10.14 4.14 0.44
CA LEU A 287 8.84 4.14 1.12
C LEU A 287 8.74 5.21 2.22
N SER A 288 9.85 5.77 2.69
CA SER A 288 9.82 6.87 3.67
C SER A 288 9.11 8.11 3.11
N THR A 289 9.15 8.27 1.79
CA THR A 289 8.54 9.43 1.09
C THR A 289 7.02 9.47 1.17
N VAL A 290 6.37 8.36 1.50
CA VAL A 290 4.92 8.30 1.69
C VAL A 290 4.51 8.38 3.16
N VAL A 291 5.45 8.28 4.09
CA VAL A 291 5.23 8.45 5.54
C VAL A 291 5.39 9.93 5.87
N THR A 292 4.30 10.59 6.25
CA THR A 292 4.31 12.03 6.53
C THR A 292 4.32 12.37 8.01
N HIS A 293 3.95 11.42 8.87
CA HIS A 293 3.87 11.60 10.32
C HIS A 293 4.39 10.35 11.04
N GLU A 294 5.10 10.58 12.14
CA GLU A 294 5.49 9.55 13.09
C GLU A 294 4.85 9.88 14.44
N LEU A 295 4.15 8.92 15.03
CA LEU A 295 3.44 9.08 16.29
C LEU A 295 3.67 7.85 17.18
N PRO A 296 3.62 8.00 18.52
CA PRO A 296 3.49 6.85 19.38
C PRO A 296 2.18 6.12 19.07
N LEU A 297 2.16 4.80 19.23
CA LEU A 297 0.96 4.02 18.91
C LEU A 297 -0.23 4.40 19.79
N SER A 298 0.01 5.01 20.98
CA SER A 298 -1.04 5.58 21.84
C SER A 298 -1.90 6.63 21.15
N ASP A 299 -1.36 7.31 20.14
CA ASP A 299 -2.03 8.41 19.44
C ASP A 299 -2.69 7.94 18.12
N TYR A 300 -3.01 6.62 18.04
CA TYR A 300 -3.62 6.01 16.86
C TYR A 300 -4.86 6.77 16.37
N ALA A 301 -5.77 7.17 17.28
CA ALA A 301 -6.97 7.90 16.90
C ALA A 301 -6.66 9.27 16.27
N GLU A 302 -5.62 9.96 16.73
CA GLU A 302 -5.11 11.19 16.14
C GLU A 302 -4.55 10.92 14.74
N GLY A 303 -3.76 9.85 14.58
CA GLY A 303 -3.22 9.45 13.30
C GLY A 303 -4.30 9.17 12.25
N VAL A 304 -5.39 8.49 12.64
CA VAL A 304 -6.53 8.25 11.74
C VAL A 304 -7.26 9.55 11.39
N GLU A 305 -7.36 10.49 12.34
CA GLU A 305 -7.95 11.81 12.07
C GLU A 305 -7.11 12.63 11.07
N LEU A 306 -5.78 12.57 11.16
CA LEU A 306 -4.88 13.19 10.18
C LEU A 306 -5.09 12.62 8.77
N LEU A 307 -5.31 11.30 8.64
CA LEU A 307 -5.66 10.67 7.36
C LEU A 307 -7.01 11.17 6.84
N ARG A 308 -8.04 11.18 7.71
CA ARG A 308 -9.40 11.58 7.37
C ARG A 308 -9.47 13.04 6.90
N THR A 309 -8.70 13.91 7.51
CA THR A 309 -8.60 15.33 7.16
C THR A 309 -7.60 15.62 6.03
N ARG A 310 -6.96 14.57 5.47
CA ARG A 310 -5.96 14.64 4.41
C ARG A 310 -4.71 15.44 4.77
N GLN A 311 -4.42 15.59 6.05
CA GLN A 311 -3.18 16.20 6.56
C GLN A 311 -2.02 15.20 6.51
N ALA A 312 -2.30 13.90 6.59
CA ALA A 312 -1.32 12.84 6.41
C ALA A 312 -1.58 12.04 5.11
N LEU A 313 -0.51 11.53 4.50
CA LEU A 313 -0.55 10.46 3.48
C LEU A 313 -0.54 9.08 4.14
N LYS A 314 0.45 8.83 4.98
CA LYS A 314 0.57 7.68 5.88
C LYS A 314 1.11 8.15 7.22
N VAL A 315 0.71 7.46 8.27
CA VAL A 315 1.24 7.62 9.62
C VAL A 315 2.03 6.36 9.98
N CYS A 316 3.23 6.55 10.49
CA CYS A 316 4.05 5.50 11.08
C CYS A 316 3.87 5.54 12.60
N PHE A 317 3.45 4.43 13.18
CA PHE A 317 3.33 4.31 14.63
C PHE A 317 4.52 3.55 15.21
N LEU A 318 5.00 4.04 16.35
CA LEU A 318 6.11 3.48 17.11
C LEU A 318 5.54 2.85 18.41
N PRO A 319 5.41 1.51 18.48
CA PRO A 319 4.69 0.85 19.58
C PRO A 319 5.38 0.87 20.93
N HIS A 320 6.66 1.27 20.98
CA HIS A 320 7.48 1.27 22.20
C HIS A 320 7.73 2.69 22.77
N ASP A 321 7.23 3.72 22.09
CA ASP A 321 7.33 5.14 22.52
C ASP A 321 6.20 5.54 23.46
#